data_0a5cf9ff5f8e2cdd1e35c276fe9e1106
#
_entry.id   0a5cf9ff5f8e2cdd1e35c276fe9e1106
#
_cell.length_a   1.000
_cell.length_b   1.000
_cell.length_c   1.000
_cell.angle_alpha   90.00
_cell.angle_beta   90.00
_cell.angle_gamma   90.00
#
_symmetry.space_group_name_H-M   'P 1'
#
loop_
_entity.id
_entity.type
_entity.pdbx_description
1 polymer ?
#
loop_
_entity_poly.entity_id
_entity_poly.type
_entity_poly.pdbx_seq_one_letter_code
_entity_poly.pdbx_strand_id
1 'polypeptide(L)'
;LSILLTGILTENFILAKFLGICPFLGVSKKLNTAVGMSAAVIFVMLLSTAVTYPINAKLLVPNDLEYLQTIVFILVIAALVQLVEIILKKYMPALYNALGIYLPLITTNCAVLGVVLINVENNYNFGQSMMRSLGGGLGFMLAMVMFAGVRERLESCDVPKFLQGLPITLIAASLTSVSFLGFSGVVDGIFGLSLIHISEPT
;
A
#
# COMPACT_ATOMS: atom_id res chain seq x y z
N LEU A 1 3.38 18.04 6.02
CA LEU A 1 4.24 17.12 6.79
C LEU A 1 3.39 16.14 7.63
N SER A 2 2.35 16.61 8.31
CA SER A 2 1.46 15.75 9.11
C SER A 2 0.82 14.63 8.27
N ILE A 3 0.27 14.92 7.10
CA ILE A 3 -0.35 13.95 6.20
C ILE A 3 0.63 12.83 5.81
N LEU A 4 1.89 13.16 5.59
CA LEU A 4 2.92 12.20 5.25
C LEU A 4 3.27 11.30 6.46
N LEU A 5 3.47 11.86 7.63
CA LEU A 5 3.76 11.11 8.86
C LEU A 5 2.59 10.20 9.27
N THR A 6 1.37 10.70 9.21
CA THR A 6 0.16 9.91 9.45
C THR A 6 0.06 8.74 8.48
N GLY A 7 0.36 8.96 7.20
CA GLY A 7 0.37 7.90 6.17
C GLY A 7 1.42 6.82 6.40
N ILE A 8 2.58 7.17 6.97
CA ILE A 8 3.67 6.22 7.23
C ILE A 8 3.41 5.40 8.50
N LEU A 9 3.02 6.04 9.59
CA LEU A 9 2.97 5.44 10.91
C LEU A 9 1.56 4.99 11.31
N THR A 10 0.60 5.93 11.36
CA THR A 10 -0.72 5.67 11.94
C THR A 10 -1.63 4.92 10.97
N GLU A 11 -1.64 5.32 9.71
CA GLU A 11 -2.50 4.72 8.67
C GLU A 11 -1.69 3.88 7.68
N ASN A 12 -0.82 3.02 8.21
CA ASN A 12 -0.08 2.09 7.37
C ASN A 12 -1.06 1.13 6.68
N PHE A 13 -1.03 1.11 5.34
CA PHE A 13 -1.99 0.33 4.54
C PHE A 13 -1.94 -1.16 4.81
N ILE A 14 -0.76 -1.72 5.09
CA ILE A 14 -0.63 -3.16 5.38
C ILE A 14 -1.07 -3.47 6.80
N LEU A 15 -0.49 -2.77 7.78
CA LEU A 15 -0.57 -3.17 9.18
C LEU A 15 -1.84 -2.65 9.88
N ALA A 16 -2.36 -1.49 9.49
CA ALA A 16 -3.56 -0.90 10.08
C ALA A 16 -4.84 -1.20 9.28
N LYS A 17 -4.75 -1.16 7.94
CA LYS A 17 -5.92 -1.34 7.06
C LYS A 17 -5.97 -2.70 6.35
N PHE A 18 -4.97 -3.54 6.53
CA PHE A 18 -4.83 -4.87 5.91
C PHE A 18 -4.90 -4.86 4.38
N LEU A 19 -4.53 -3.74 3.75
CA LEU A 19 -4.50 -3.58 2.30
C LEU A 19 -3.10 -3.90 1.76
N GLY A 20 -3.03 -4.74 0.72
CA GLY A 20 -1.76 -5.15 0.12
C GLY A 20 -1.08 -6.34 0.82
N ILE A 21 -1.85 -7.21 1.46
CA ILE A 21 -1.34 -8.43 2.11
C ILE A 21 -0.78 -9.42 1.09
N CYS A 22 -1.34 -9.47 -0.12
CA CYS A 22 -0.90 -10.43 -1.15
C CYS A 22 0.60 -10.30 -1.49
N PRO A 23 1.12 -9.13 -1.86
CA PRO A 23 2.55 -8.94 -2.04
C PRO A 23 3.33 -9.05 -0.72
N PHE A 24 2.75 -8.64 0.39
CA PHE A 24 3.35 -8.72 1.71
C PHE A 24 3.69 -10.17 2.11
N LEU A 25 2.78 -11.11 1.93
CA LEU A 25 3.03 -12.52 2.20
C LEU A 25 3.86 -13.21 1.11
N GLY A 26 3.67 -12.83 -0.16
CA GLY A 26 4.31 -13.48 -1.30
C GLY A 26 5.78 -13.13 -1.47
N VAL A 27 6.15 -11.87 -1.27
CA VAL A 27 7.46 -11.30 -1.69
C VAL A 27 8.40 -11.03 -0.52
N SER A 28 7.96 -11.10 0.72
CA SER A 28 8.75 -10.76 1.91
C SER A 28 9.80 -11.82 2.33
N LYS A 29 10.08 -12.83 1.50
CA LYS A 29 11.08 -13.87 1.81
C LYS A 29 12.54 -13.36 1.75
N LYS A 30 12.83 -12.42 0.86
CA LYS A 30 14.16 -11.85 0.67
C LYS A 30 14.11 -10.33 0.71
N LEU A 31 14.99 -9.71 1.49
CA LEU A 31 15.03 -8.27 1.68
C LEU A 31 15.17 -7.50 0.34
N ASN A 32 16.07 -7.93 -0.54
CA ASN A 32 16.28 -7.27 -1.84
C ASN A 32 15.03 -7.29 -2.72
N THR A 33 14.29 -8.39 -2.72
CA THR A 33 13.04 -8.53 -3.48
C THR A 33 11.93 -7.67 -2.86
N ALA A 34 11.86 -7.62 -1.52
CA ALA A 34 10.90 -6.79 -0.79
C ALA A 34 11.10 -5.30 -1.08
N VAL A 35 12.35 -4.82 -1.09
CA VAL A 35 12.68 -3.41 -1.42
C VAL A 35 12.34 -3.08 -2.88
N GLY A 36 12.73 -3.94 -3.83
CA GLY A 36 12.42 -3.74 -5.24
C GLY A 36 10.92 -3.70 -5.52
N MET A 37 10.16 -4.62 -4.90
CA MET A 37 8.70 -4.65 -4.99
C MET A 37 8.06 -3.39 -4.41
N SER A 38 8.53 -2.95 -3.24
CA SER A 38 8.01 -1.75 -2.59
C SER A 38 8.25 -0.48 -3.41
N ALA A 39 9.43 -0.36 -4.03
CA ALA A 39 9.74 0.76 -4.93
C ALA A 39 8.79 0.77 -6.14
N ALA A 40 8.52 -0.38 -6.74
CA ALA A 40 7.58 -0.51 -7.85
C ALA A 40 6.14 -0.13 -7.41
N VAL A 41 5.71 -0.55 -6.23
CA VAL A 41 4.39 -0.20 -5.68
C VAL A 41 4.28 1.30 -5.43
N ILE A 42 5.30 1.96 -4.87
CA ILE A 42 5.33 3.41 -4.67
C ILE A 42 5.15 4.14 -6.01
N PHE A 43 5.89 3.73 -7.03
CA PHE A 43 5.79 4.31 -8.37
C PHE A 43 4.36 4.17 -8.94
N VAL A 44 3.79 2.97 -8.85
CA VAL A 44 2.42 2.70 -9.32
C VAL A 44 1.38 3.48 -8.53
N MET A 45 1.53 3.62 -7.20
CA MET A 45 0.63 4.44 -6.37
C MET A 45 0.62 5.90 -6.79
N LEU A 46 1.80 6.49 -7.01
CA LEU A 46 1.90 7.88 -7.47
C LEU A 46 1.29 8.07 -8.86
N LEU A 47 1.61 7.16 -9.79
CA LEU A 47 1.06 7.21 -11.15
C LEU A 47 -0.46 7.07 -11.15
N SER A 48 -0.99 6.11 -10.39
CA SER A 48 -2.44 5.88 -10.26
C SER A 48 -3.15 7.09 -9.69
N THR A 49 -2.61 7.72 -8.64
CA THR A 49 -3.18 8.94 -8.06
C THR A 49 -3.16 10.10 -9.05
N ALA A 50 -2.06 10.27 -9.80
CA ALA A 50 -1.93 11.33 -10.79
C ALA A 50 -2.96 11.24 -11.93
N VAL A 51 -3.36 10.00 -12.31
CA VAL A 51 -4.32 9.78 -13.39
C VAL A 51 -5.75 9.72 -12.87
N THR A 52 -6.00 9.08 -11.74
CA THR A 52 -7.35 8.93 -11.18
C THR A 52 -7.93 10.24 -10.65
N TYR A 53 -7.08 11.14 -10.13
CA TYR A 53 -7.53 12.44 -9.62
C TYR A 53 -8.26 13.28 -10.69
N PRO A 54 -7.69 13.57 -11.88
CA PRO A 54 -8.39 14.33 -12.91
C PRO A 54 -9.61 13.60 -13.49
N ILE A 55 -9.59 12.26 -13.51
CA ILE A 55 -10.75 11.47 -13.94
C ILE A 55 -11.91 11.64 -12.95
N ASN A 56 -11.61 11.57 -11.65
CA ASN A 56 -12.63 11.81 -10.62
C ASN A 56 -13.20 13.23 -10.73
N ALA A 57 -12.34 14.24 -10.77
CA ALA A 57 -12.76 15.65 -10.78
C ALA A 57 -13.51 16.08 -12.04
N LYS A 58 -13.21 15.50 -13.20
CA LYS A 58 -13.79 15.92 -14.49
C LYS A 58 -14.86 15.00 -15.05
N LEU A 59 -14.84 13.72 -14.69
CA LEU A 59 -15.81 12.74 -15.20
C LEU A 59 -16.83 12.30 -14.17
N LEU A 60 -16.41 11.94 -12.97
CA LEU A 60 -17.30 11.32 -11.99
C LEU A 60 -18.16 12.37 -11.29
N VAL A 61 -17.56 13.40 -10.74
CA VAL A 61 -18.25 14.44 -9.97
C VAL A 61 -19.31 15.19 -10.83
N PRO A 62 -19.01 15.64 -12.07
CA PRO A 62 -20.01 16.38 -12.86
C PRO A 62 -21.19 15.54 -13.36
N ASN A 63 -21.06 14.22 -13.39
CA ASN A 63 -22.08 13.31 -13.92
C ASN A 63 -22.86 12.54 -12.82
N ASP A 64 -22.62 12.84 -11.53
CA ASP A 64 -23.23 12.14 -10.37
C ASP A 64 -23.05 10.62 -10.41
N LEU A 65 -21.91 10.14 -10.94
CA LEU A 65 -21.58 8.72 -11.08
C LEU A 65 -20.73 8.18 -9.92
N GLU A 66 -20.89 8.75 -8.73
CA GLU A 66 -20.08 8.37 -7.54
C GLU A 66 -20.24 6.89 -7.17
N TYR A 67 -21.40 6.28 -7.42
CA TYR A 67 -21.63 4.85 -7.16
C TYR A 67 -20.80 3.90 -8.06
N LEU A 68 -20.35 4.38 -9.24
CA LEU A 68 -19.47 3.62 -10.14
C LEU A 68 -17.99 3.89 -9.93
N GLN A 69 -17.63 4.75 -8.99
CA GLN A 69 -16.28 5.22 -8.72
C GLN A 69 -15.28 4.07 -8.56
N THR A 70 -15.59 3.09 -7.73
CA THR A 70 -14.72 1.94 -7.47
C THR A 70 -14.43 1.13 -8.73
N ILE A 71 -15.46 0.90 -9.56
CA ILE A 71 -15.33 0.12 -10.81
C ILE A 71 -14.44 0.88 -11.81
N VAL A 72 -14.67 2.17 -11.97
CA VAL A 72 -13.89 3.02 -12.87
C VAL A 72 -12.41 3.06 -12.41
N PHE A 73 -12.15 3.20 -11.12
CA PHE A 73 -10.79 3.22 -10.58
C PHE A 73 -10.07 1.89 -10.77
N ILE A 74 -10.73 0.76 -10.52
CA ILE A 74 -10.15 -0.57 -10.77
C ILE A 74 -9.77 -0.71 -12.24
N LEU A 75 -10.64 -0.31 -13.17
CA LEU A 75 -10.40 -0.41 -14.60
C LEU A 75 -9.23 0.48 -15.04
N VAL A 76 -9.20 1.73 -14.58
CA VAL A 76 -8.13 2.68 -14.91
C VAL A 76 -6.80 2.22 -14.34
N ILE A 77 -6.75 1.77 -13.08
CA ILE A 77 -5.53 1.28 -12.44
C ILE A 77 -5.03 0.02 -13.15
N ALA A 78 -5.90 -0.93 -13.49
CA ALA A 78 -5.53 -2.12 -14.24
C ALA A 78 -4.93 -1.77 -15.61
N ALA A 79 -5.57 -0.87 -16.36
CA ALA A 79 -5.05 -0.42 -17.65
C ALA A 79 -3.68 0.28 -17.54
N LEU A 80 -3.50 1.13 -16.53
CA LEU A 80 -2.23 1.80 -16.26
C LEU A 80 -1.11 0.82 -15.94
N VAL A 81 -1.38 -0.15 -15.06
CA VAL A 81 -0.36 -1.12 -14.65
C VAL A 81 0.00 -2.04 -15.81
N GLN A 82 -0.95 -2.43 -16.65
CA GLN A 82 -0.69 -3.17 -17.89
C GLN A 82 0.21 -2.38 -18.85
N LEU A 83 -0.05 -1.09 -18.99
CA LEU A 83 0.78 -0.20 -19.80
C LEU A 83 2.21 -0.12 -19.24
N VAL A 84 2.36 0.05 -17.94
CA VAL A 84 3.66 0.06 -17.24
C VAL A 84 4.39 -1.28 -17.44
N GLU A 85 3.68 -2.41 -17.37
CA GLU A 85 4.24 -3.74 -17.61
C GLU A 85 4.82 -3.86 -19.01
N ILE A 86 4.09 -3.43 -20.05
CA ILE A 86 4.55 -3.46 -21.44
C ILE A 86 5.79 -2.58 -21.61
N ILE A 87 5.82 -1.40 -20.98
CA ILE A 87 6.97 -0.49 -21.01
C ILE A 87 8.19 -1.13 -20.34
N LEU A 88 8.03 -1.69 -19.13
CA LEU A 88 9.11 -2.38 -18.41
C LEU A 88 9.68 -3.55 -19.19
N LYS A 89 8.82 -4.36 -19.81
CA LYS A 89 9.23 -5.49 -20.65
C LYS A 89 10.08 -5.05 -21.84
N LYS A 90 9.76 -3.89 -22.43
CA LYS A 90 10.46 -3.38 -23.60
C LYS A 90 11.79 -2.69 -23.27
N TYR A 91 11.82 -1.88 -22.18
CA TYR A 91 12.95 -1.00 -21.87
C TYR A 91 13.89 -1.55 -20.79
N MET A 92 13.38 -2.36 -19.87
CA MET A 92 14.15 -2.87 -18.73
C MET A 92 13.92 -4.37 -18.50
N PRO A 93 14.37 -5.25 -19.43
CA PRO A 93 14.12 -6.69 -19.33
C PRO A 93 14.76 -7.33 -18.08
N ALA A 94 15.86 -6.78 -17.57
CA ALA A 94 16.49 -7.26 -16.33
C ALA A 94 15.58 -7.07 -15.11
N LEU A 95 14.93 -5.90 -14.99
CA LEU A 95 13.98 -5.62 -13.93
C LEU A 95 12.68 -6.42 -14.11
N TYR A 96 12.23 -6.57 -15.37
CA TYR A 96 11.08 -7.41 -15.71
C TYR A 96 11.31 -8.87 -15.30
N ASN A 97 12.46 -9.45 -15.56
CA ASN A 97 12.78 -10.83 -15.18
C ASN A 97 12.91 -10.99 -13.65
N ALA A 98 13.41 -9.99 -12.95
CA ALA A 98 13.48 -10.00 -11.49
C ALA A 98 12.09 -9.88 -10.82
N LEU A 99 11.18 -9.11 -11.40
CA LEU A 99 9.83 -8.87 -10.92
C LEU A 99 8.76 -9.74 -11.60
N GLY A 100 9.11 -10.48 -12.65
CA GLY A 100 8.18 -11.09 -13.60
C GLY A 100 7.09 -11.98 -13.00
N ILE A 101 7.40 -12.74 -11.94
CA ILE A 101 6.40 -13.56 -11.23
C ILE A 101 5.51 -12.70 -10.33
N TYR A 102 5.97 -11.52 -9.90
CA TYR A 102 5.29 -10.64 -8.96
C TYR A 102 4.51 -9.50 -9.62
N LEU A 103 4.63 -9.32 -10.94
CA LEU A 103 3.91 -8.30 -11.70
C LEU A 103 2.37 -8.39 -11.53
N PRO A 104 1.75 -9.57 -11.59
CA PRO A 104 0.32 -9.70 -11.29
C PRO A 104 -0.05 -9.22 -9.88
N LEU A 105 0.84 -9.39 -8.90
CA LEU A 105 0.62 -8.92 -7.53
C LEU A 105 0.67 -7.39 -7.39
N ILE A 106 1.35 -6.71 -8.31
CA ILE A 106 1.34 -5.23 -8.38
C ILE A 106 0.04 -4.76 -9.03
N THR A 107 -0.41 -5.42 -10.11
CA THR A 107 -1.61 -5.06 -10.86
C THR A 107 -2.88 -5.16 -10.02
N THR A 108 -2.98 -6.20 -9.19
CA THR A 108 -4.14 -6.46 -8.31
C THR A 108 -3.93 -5.98 -6.87
N ASN A 109 -3.00 -5.05 -6.65
CA ASN A 109 -2.66 -4.61 -5.30
C ASN A 109 -3.75 -3.72 -4.70
N CYS A 110 -4.44 -4.25 -3.69
CA CYS A 110 -5.50 -3.55 -2.96
C CYS A 110 -5.04 -2.23 -2.32
N ALA A 111 -3.73 -2.10 -1.99
CA ALA A 111 -3.21 -0.87 -1.41
C ALA A 111 -3.24 0.29 -2.40
N VAL A 112 -2.99 0.05 -3.69
CA VAL A 112 -3.07 1.08 -4.74
C VAL A 112 -4.50 1.60 -4.87
N LEU A 113 -5.49 0.70 -4.92
CA LEU A 113 -6.89 1.08 -4.95
C LEU A 113 -7.31 1.80 -3.67
N GLY A 114 -6.89 1.30 -2.51
CA GLY A 114 -7.21 1.89 -1.21
C GLY A 114 -6.71 3.33 -1.06
N VAL A 115 -5.49 3.64 -1.52
CA VAL A 115 -4.97 5.01 -1.52
C VAL A 115 -5.87 5.95 -2.33
N VAL A 116 -6.25 5.53 -3.52
CA VAL A 116 -7.08 6.35 -4.42
C VAL A 116 -8.46 6.60 -3.82
N LEU A 117 -9.12 5.59 -3.26
CA LEU A 117 -10.42 5.72 -2.60
C LEU A 117 -10.36 6.66 -1.40
N ILE A 118 -9.39 6.47 -0.51
CA ILE A 118 -9.21 7.33 0.67
C ILE A 118 -8.94 8.79 0.28
N ASN A 119 -8.19 9.03 -0.80
CA ASN A 119 -7.94 10.37 -1.29
C ASN A 119 -9.23 11.08 -1.74
N VAL A 120 -10.17 10.34 -2.32
CA VAL A 120 -11.47 10.89 -2.75
C VAL A 120 -12.40 11.06 -1.55
N GLU A 121 -12.50 10.09 -0.65
CA GLU A 121 -13.32 10.17 0.55
C GLU A 121 -12.96 11.40 1.41
N ASN A 122 -11.68 11.72 1.52
CA ASN A 122 -11.20 12.88 2.29
C ASN A 122 -11.22 14.19 1.49
N ASN A 123 -11.69 14.21 0.24
CA ASN A 123 -11.71 15.39 -0.63
C ASN A 123 -10.35 16.11 -0.72
N TYR A 124 -9.25 15.36 -0.77
CA TYR A 124 -7.92 15.95 -0.84
C TYR A 124 -7.66 16.65 -2.17
N ASN A 125 -6.97 17.79 -2.12
CA ASN A 125 -6.46 18.45 -3.29
C ASN A 125 -5.37 17.59 -3.96
N PHE A 126 -5.08 17.83 -5.24
CA PHE A 126 -4.07 17.09 -6.00
C PHE A 126 -2.73 16.96 -5.26
N GLY A 127 -2.20 18.06 -4.72
CA GLY A 127 -0.95 18.05 -3.95
C GLY A 127 -1.03 17.22 -2.68
N GLN A 128 -2.13 17.27 -1.94
CA GLN A 128 -2.36 16.47 -0.74
C GLN A 128 -2.50 14.98 -1.08
N SER A 129 -3.21 14.65 -2.16
CA SER A 129 -3.35 13.27 -2.65
C SER A 129 -2.00 12.67 -3.04
N MET A 130 -1.14 13.43 -3.70
CA MET A 130 0.23 13.00 -4.04
C MET A 130 1.09 12.77 -2.79
N MET A 131 1.03 13.69 -1.83
CA MET A 131 1.75 13.54 -0.54
C MET A 131 1.24 12.35 0.26
N ARG A 132 -0.08 12.10 0.24
CA ARG A 132 -0.70 10.94 0.89
C ARG A 132 -0.26 9.62 0.24
N SER A 133 -0.24 9.58 -1.09
CA SER A 133 0.20 8.40 -1.86
C SER A 133 1.68 8.10 -1.63
N LEU A 134 2.53 9.14 -1.56
CA LEU A 134 3.93 8.99 -1.20
C LEU A 134 4.10 8.45 0.23
N GLY A 135 3.39 9.02 1.20
CA GLY A 135 3.41 8.58 2.59
C GLY A 135 2.94 7.13 2.76
N GLY A 136 1.82 6.78 2.12
CA GLY A 136 1.31 5.41 2.11
C GLY A 136 2.27 4.41 1.46
N GLY A 137 2.92 4.79 0.37
CA GLY A 137 3.94 3.99 -0.30
C GLY A 137 5.20 3.77 0.55
N LEU A 138 5.68 4.81 1.23
CA LEU A 138 6.80 4.70 2.18
C LEU A 138 6.42 3.85 3.40
N GLY A 139 5.20 3.98 3.91
CA GLY A 139 4.67 3.11 4.96
C GLY A 139 4.58 1.65 4.53
N PHE A 140 4.17 1.41 3.28
CA PHE A 140 4.19 0.07 2.68
C PHE A 140 5.60 -0.51 2.62
N MET A 141 6.58 0.27 2.16
CA MET A 141 7.99 -0.15 2.12
C MET A 141 8.54 -0.47 3.50
N LEU A 142 8.26 0.38 4.50
CA LEU A 142 8.68 0.17 5.88
C LEU A 142 8.11 -1.14 6.44
N ALA A 143 6.83 -1.39 6.27
CA ALA A 143 6.19 -2.63 6.72
C ALA A 143 6.79 -3.87 6.03
N MET A 144 7.03 -3.80 4.71
CA MET A 144 7.64 -4.88 3.94
C MET A 144 9.05 -5.21 4.40
N VAL A 145 9.90 -4.19 4.62
CA VAL A 145 11.28 -4.36 5.09
C VAL A 145 11.33 -4.94 6.50
N MET A 146 10.52 -4.41 7.42
CA MET A 146 10.43 -4.92 8.79
C MET A 146 9.99 -6.38 8.80
N PHE A 147 8.97 -6.72 8.03
CA PHE A 147 8.46 -8.08 7.99
C PHE A 147 9.41 -9.06 7.28
N ALA A 148 10.15 -8.61 6.27
CA ALA A 148 11.21 -9.42 5.66
C ALA A 148 12.28 -9.81 6.70
N GLY A 149 12.67 -8.87 7.57
CA GLY A 149 13.58 -9.16 8.68
C GLY A 149 13.02 -10.15 9.70
N VAL A 150 11.73 -10.05 10.04
CA VAL A 150 11.04 -11.01 10.91
C VAL A 150 11.03 -12.41 10.29
N ARG A 151 10.73 -12.52 8.98
CA ARG A 151 10.72 -13.81 8.27
C ARG A 151 12.10 -14.46 8.18
N GLU A 152 13.12 -13.69 7.92
CA GLU A 152 14.50 -14.19 7.89
C GLU A 152 14.90 -14.81 9.24
N ARG A 153 14.47 -14.21 10.35
CA ARG A 153 14.67 -14.78 11.69
C ARG A 153 13.81 -16.03 11.92
N LEU A 154 12.58 -16.05 11.45
CA LEU A 154 11.70 -17.21 11.60
C LEU A 154 12.20 -18.44 10.84
N GLU A 155 12.87 -18.27 9.70
CA GLU A 155 13.47 -19.37 8.93
C GLU A 155 14.62 -20.04 9.68
N SER A 156 15.28 -19.33 10.61
CA SER A 156 16.36 -19.87 11.46
C SER A 156 15.86 -20.50 12.76
N CYS A 157 14.55 -20.42 13.07
CA CYS A 157 13.97 -20.99 14.29
C CYS A 157 13.43 -22.40 14.06
N ASP A 158 13.52 -23.25 15.11
CA ASP A 158 12.89 -24.58 15.13
C ASP A 158 11.37 -24.47 15.28
N VAL A 159 10.66 -24.45 14.16
CA VAL A 159 9.20 -24.37 14.13
C VAL A 159 8.60 -25.76 13.95
N PRO A 160 7.57 -26.13 14.74
CA PRO A 160 6.86 -27.42 14.57
C PRO A 160 6.36 -27.58 13.15
N LYS A 161 6.45 -28.80 12.61
CA LYS A 161 6.12 -29.12 11.19
C LYS A 161 4.72 -28.68 10.76
N PHE A 162 3.74 -28.68 11.64
CA PHE A 162 2.38 -28.26 11.32
C PHE A 162 2.19 -26.72 11.20
N LEU A 163 3.12 -25.95 11.76
CA LEU A 163 3.13 -24.47 11.68
C LEU A 163 4.06 -23.95 10.59
N GLN A 164 4.87 -24.80 9.98
CA GLN A 164 5.83 -24.35 8.96
C GLN A 164 5.13 -23.79 7.71
N GLY A 165 5.69 -22.72 7.15
CA GLY A 165 5.21 -22.09 5.92
C GLY A 165 4.23 -20.94 6.17
N LEU A 166 3.05 -20.98 5.55
CA LEU A 166 2.02 -19.94 5.65
C LEU A 166 1.50 -19.68 7.08
N PRO A 167 1.19 -20.72 7.90
CA PRO A 167 0.61 -20.48 9.23
C PRO A 167 1.50 -19.62 10.13
N ILE A 168 2.78 -19.93 10.22
CA ILE A 168 3.71 -19.13 11.06
C ILE A 168 3.87 -17.70 10.54
N THR A 169 3.85 -17.54 9.21
CA THR A 169 3.92 -16.22 8.58
C THR A 169 2.70 -15.36 8.94
N LEU A 170 1.51 -15.94 8.96
CA LEU A 170 0.28 -15.25 9.35
C LEU A 170 0.27 -14.88 10.83
N ILE A 171 0.74 -15.77 11.70
CA ILE A 171 0.86 -15.50 13.13
C ILE A 171 1.85 -14.34 13.36
N ALA A 172 3.01 -14.37 12.72
CA ALA A 172 3.98 -13.29 12.80
C ALA A 172 3.43 -11.97 12.27
N ALA A 173 2.70 -12.00 11.15
CA ALA A 173 2.04 -10.82 10.59
C ALA A 173 1.00 -10.22 11.53
N SER A 174 0.18 -11.04 12.18
CA SER A 174 -0.83 -10.58 13.13
C SER A 174 -0.20 -9.98 14.39
N LEU A 175 0.85 -10.58 14.93
CA LEU A 175 1.61 -10.02 16.06
C LEU A 175 2.26 -8.67 15.72
N THR A 176 2.85 -8.57 14.53
CA THR A 176 3.44 -7.32 14.04
C THR A 176 2.37 -6.24 13.87
N SER A 177 1.20 -6.59 13.34
CA SER A 177 0.08 -5.66 13.16
C SER A 177 -0.44 -5.14 14.52
N VAL A 178 -0.63 -6.01 15.51
CA VAL A 178 -1.05 -5.60 16.86
C VAL A 178 -0.02 -4.68 17.51
N SER A 179 1.27 -4.97 17.34
CA SER A 179 2.34 -4.08 17.84
C SER A 179 2.29 -2.70 17.18
N PHE A 180 1.96 -2.64 15.90
CA PHE A 180 1.83 -1.36 15.17
C PHE A 180 0.60 -0.57 15.57
N LEU A 181 -0.51 -1.21 15.96
CA LEU A 181 -1.68 -0.52 16.52
C LEU A 181 -1.34 0.21 17.83
N GLY A 182 -0.40 -0.30 18.63
CA GLY A 182 0.12 0.40 19.79
C GLY A 182 0.84 1.71 19.46
N PHE A 183 1.49 1.79 18.28
CA PHE A 183 2.12 3.04 17.82
C PHE A 183 1.12 4.13 17.45
N SER A 184 -0.08 3.78 17.00
CA SER A 184 -1.12 4.79 16.67
C SER A 184 -1.47 5.61 17.93
N GLY A 185 -1.65 4.96 19.07
CA GLY A 185 -1.91 5.65 20.34
C GLY A 185 -0.77 6.56 20.81
N VAL A 186 0.48 6.21 20.51
CA VAL A 186 1.64 7.06 20.83
C VAL A 186 1.70 8.30 19.93
N VAL A 187 1.45 8.13 18.62
CA VAL A 187 1.43 9.25 17.67
C VAL A 187 0.28 10.21 17.99
N ASP A 188 -0.90 9.69 18.31
CA ASP A 188 -2.04 10.50 18.75
C ASP A 188 -1.74 11.24 20.07
N GLY A 189 -0.98 10.64 20.98
CA GLY A 189 -0.53 11.26 22.22
C GLY A 189 0.53 12.36 22.04
N ILE A 190 1.43 12.22 21.05
CA ILE A 190 2.52 13.19 20.81
C ILE A 190 2.03 14.37 19.95
N PHE A 191 1.24 14.08 18.91
CA PHE A 191 0.66 15.10 18.03
C PHE A 191 -0.71 15.60 18.54
N GLY A 192 -1.07 15.20 19.72
CA GLY A 192 -2.26 15.36 20.49
C GLY A 192 -3.29 16.37 20.01
N LEU A 193 -4.55 15.98 20.02
CA LEU A 193 -5.76 16.83 19.96
C LEU A 193 -6.09 17.51 18.63
N SER A 194 -5.18 17.63 17.69
CA SER A 194 -5.48 18.30 16.43
C SER A 194 -6.19 17.41 15.40
N LEU A 195 -6.06 16.07 15.50
CA LEU A 195 -6.64 15.12 14.55
C LEU A 195 -7.97 14.51 14.98
N ILE A 196 -8.32 14.57 16.27
CA ILE A 196 -9.59 14.06 16.80
C ILE A 196 -10.79 14.88 16.28
N HIS A 197 -10.59 16.15 15.94
CA HIS A 197 -11.65 17.03 15.40
C HIS A 197 -11.95 16.85 13.91
N ILE A 198 -11.20 16.02 13.18
CA ILE A 198 -11.41 15.82 11.73
C ILE A 198 -12.19 14.52 11.43
N SER A 199 -12.35 13.62 12.39
CA SER A 199 -12.94 12.29 12.18
C SER A 199 -14.30 12.03 12.81
N GLU A 200 -15.03 13.05 13.28
CA GLU A 200 -16.45 12.89 13.60
C GLU A 200 -17.31 13.38 12.43
N PRO A 201 -17.95 12.47 11.66
CA PRO A 201 -19.08 12.84 10.84
C PRO A 201 -20.30 12.99 11.74
N THR A 202 -20.79 14.20 11.88
CA THR A 202 -22.17 14.45 12.32
C THR A 202 -23.14 13.99 11.25
#